data_950dc701408925a7a9fb5cb1d05fb462
#
_entry.id   950dc701408925a7a9fb5cb1d05fb462
#
_cell.length_a   1.000
_cell.length_b   1.000
_cell.length_c   1.000
_cell.angle_alpha   90.00
_cell.angle_beta   90.00
_cell.angle_gamma   90.00
#
_symmetry.space_group_name_H-M   'P 1'
#
loop_
_entity.id
_entity.type
_entity.pdbx_description
1 polymer ?
#
loop_
_entity_poly.entity_id
_entity_poly.type
_entity_poly.pdbx_seq_one_letter_code
_entity_poly.pdbx_strand_id
1 'polypeptide(L)'
;IDGKRDGLWASWYENGQKSSERIYKDGKIDGLDVYWSENGQKYREMTYQDGELINEIYWTENGLDSGDLIFHFKNGEIWKKGNLKNGKLDGEFIEYGFFGTEDIYHKRILQNYKDGKLDGEYNNYFGTGDVNVVGNYKDGKLEGRYTYYDKDGKIYWEGIYKDDVLVEKTSFIGSKGPFRLN
;
A
#
# COMPACT_ATOMS: atom_id res chain seq x y z
N ILE A 1 9.60 -31.33 2.55
CA ILE A 1 9.07 -32.64 2.95
C ILE A 1 7.56 -32.55 3.23
N ASP A 2 7.05 -31.39 3.64
CA ASP A 2 5.62 -31.13 3.92
C ASP A 2 4.99 -30.08 2.97
N GLY A 3 5.64 -29.81 1.83
CA GLY A 3 5.14 -28.90 0.79
C GLY A 3 5.26 -27.42 1.14
N LYS A 4 5.88 -27.06 2.26
CA LYS A 4 6.13 -25.68 2.63
C LYS A 4 7.35 -25.12 1.87
N ARG A 5 7.30 -23.83 1.53
CA ARG A 5 8.46 -23.14 0.97
C ARG A 5 9.51 -22.97 2.03
N ASP A 6 10.78 -23.25 1.68
CA ASP A 6 11.94 -23.06 2.53
C ASP A 6 13.14 -22.62 1.70
N GLY A 7 14.03 -21.77 2.25
CA GLY A 7 15.20 -21.24 1.56
C GLY A 7 14.92 -20.12 0.57
N LEU A 8 15.87 -19.92 -0.34
CA LEU A 8 15.88 -18.83 -1.31
C LEU A 8 14.98 -19.14 -2.51
N TRP A 9 14.10 -18.21 -2.85
CA TRP A 9 13.25 -18.24 -4.03
C TRP A 9 13.52 -17.00 -4.87
N ALA A 10 13.76 -17.19 -6.17
CA ALA A 10 14.03 -16.11 -7.11
C ALA A 10 13.11 -16.20 -8.33
N SER A 11 12.78 -15.05 -8.89
CA SER A 11 12.04 -14.90 -10.14
C SER A 11 12.83 -14.01 -11.10
N TRP A 12 12.56 -14.15 -12.39
CA TRP A 12 13.24 -13.42 -13.46
C TRP A 12 12.22 -12.84 -14.43
N TYR A 13 12.58 -11.75 -15.06
CA TYR A 13 11.88 -11.17 -16.21
C TYR A 13 12.15 -11.97 -17.48
N GLU A 14 11.36 -11.76 -18.51
CA GLU A 14 11.56 -12.38 -19.84
C GLU A 14 12.93 -12.03 -20.47
N ASN A 15 13.50 -10.87 -20.14
CA ASN A 15 14.84 -10.44 -20.57
C ASN A 15 15.99 -11.12 -19.82
N GLY A 16 15.69 -12.05 -18.89
CA GLY A 16 16.66 -12.81 -18.11
C GLY A 16 17.20 -12.10 -16.88
N GLN A 17 16.81 -10.86 -16.61
CA GLN A 17 17.19 -10.16 -15.38
C GLN A 17 16.34 -10.61 -14.20
N LYS A 18 16.94 -10.62 -13.01
CA LYS A 18 16.23 -10.96 -11.77
C LYS A 18 15.12 -9.94 -11.51
N SER A 19 13.89 -10.41 -11.21
CA SER A 19 12.75 -9.57 -10.86
C SER A 19 12.48 -9.55 -9.36
N SER A 20 12.71 -10.68 -8.67
CA SER A 20 12.59 -10.74 -7.22
C SER A 20 13.44 -11.85 -6.62
N GLU A 21 13.76 -11.69 -5.33
CA GLU A 21 14.43 -12.70 -4.52
C GLU A 21 13.87 -12.63 -3.11
N ARG A 22 13.52 -13.79 -2.54
CA ARG A 22 12.82 -13.88 -1.26
C ARG A 22 13.30 -15.10 -0.48
N ILE A 23 13.47 -14.92 0.83
CA ILE A 23 13.86 -15.99 1.74
C ILE A 23 12.65 -16.49 2.51
N TYR A 24 12.42 -17.80 2.49
CA TYR A 24 11.37 -18.48 3.24
C TYR A 24 11.95 -19.38 4.31
N LYS A 25 11.19 -19.51 5.41
CA LYS A 25 11.42 -20.48 6.46
C LYS A 25 10.07 -21.04 6.93
N ASP A 26 9.89 -22.36 6.90
CA ASP A 26 8.67 -23.04 7.29
C ASP A 26 7.39 -22.50 6.62
N GLY A 27 7.50 -22.04 5.36
CA GLY A 27 6.41 -21.49 4.56
C GLY A 27 6.10 -20.01 4.78
N LYS A 28 6.77 -19.34 5.71
CA LYS A 28 6.70 -17.90 5.95
C LYS A 28 7.91 -17.19 5.34
N ILE A 29 7.74 -15.92 4.97
CA ILE A 29 8.88 -15.08 4.60
C ILE A 29 9.66 -14.80 5.88
N ASP A 30 10.97 -15.08 5.87
CA ASP A 30 11.86 -14.85 7.01
C ASP A 30 13.25 -14.47 6.49
N GLY A 31 13.56 -13.18 6.54
CA GLY A 31 14.74 -12.57 5.94
C GLY A 31 14.40 -11.54 4.87
N LEU A 32 15.25 -11.42 3.86
CA LEU A 32 15.12 -10.42 2.80
C LEU A 32 14.09 -10.84 1.74
N ASP A 33 13.32 -9.82 1.27
CA ASP A 33 12.49 -9.86 0.08
C ASP A 33 12.84 -8.66 -0.79
N VAL A 34 13.51 -8.89 -1.93
CA VAL A 34 14.12 -7.85 -2.77
C VAL A 34 13.50 -7.87 -4.15
N TYR A 35 13.27 -6.70 -4.72
CA TYR A 35 12.71 -6.52 -6.05
C TYR A 35 13.60 -5.63 -6.92
N TRP A 36 13.71 -6.00 -8.18
CA TRP A 36 14.43 -5.27 -9.23
C TRP A 36 13.47 -4.94 -10.37
N SER A 37 13.73 -3.84 -11.05
CA SER A 37 13.08 -3.46 -12.30
C SER A 37 13.71 -4.18 -13.50
N GLU A 38 13.07 -4.13 -14.67
CA GLU A 38 13.53 -4.78 -15.89
C GLU A 38 14.92 -4.27 -16.38
N ASN A 39 15.36 -3.10 -15.92
CA ASN A 39 16.70 -2.57 -16.17
C ASN A 39 17.77 -3.08 -15.18
N GLY A 40 17.37 -3.95 -14.22
CA GLY A 40 18.25 -4.55 -13.22
C GLY A 40 18.51 -3.69 -11.99
N GLN A 41 17.87 -2.54 -11.86
CA GLN A 41 17.99 -1.70 -10.67
C GLN A 41 17.07 -2.18 -9.57
N LYS A 42 17.59 -2.26 -8.33
CA LYS A 42 16.81 -2.52 -7.15
C LYS A 42 15.89 -1.32 -6.90
N TYR A 43 14.59 -1.58 -6.70
CA TYR A 43 13.63 -0.54 -6.37
C TYR A 43 12.93 -0.73 -5.02
N ARG A 44 12.98 -1.96 -4.44
CA ARG A 44 12.36 -2.25 -3.15
C ARG A 44 13.11 -3.37 -2.43
N GLU A 45 13.29 -3.20 -1.15
CA GLU A 45 13.81 -4.22 -0.24
C GLU A 45 12.99 -4.23 1.04
N MET A 46 12.59 -5.40 1.47
CA MET A 46 11.87 -5.61 2.72
C MET A 46 12.61 -6.63 3.56
N THR A 47 12.57 -6.46 4.85
CA THR A 47 13.09 -7.44 5.82
C THR A 47 11.94 -7.97 6.65
N TYR A 48 11.85 -9.29 6.74
CA TYR A 48 10.83 -9.99 7.51
C TYR A 48 11.44 -10.81 8.63
N GLN A 49 10.69 -10.98 9.71
CA GLN A 49 11.00 -11.92 10.79
C GLN A 49 9.72 -12.68 11.14
N ASP A 50 9.76 -14.02 11.06
CA ASP A 50 8.63 -14.93 11.31
C ASP A 50 7.35 -14.58 10.50
N GLY A 51 7.49 -13.95 9.34
CA GLY A 51 6.40 -13.50 8.46
C GLY A 51 5.94 -12.07 8.72
N GLU A 52 6.46 -11.38 9.72
CA GLU A 52 6.15 -9.97 10.01
C GLU A 52 7.16 -9.04 9.32
N LEU A 53 6.67 -7.98 8.68
CA LEU A 53 7.49 -6.94 8.04
C LEU A 53 8.12 -6.07 9.14
N ILE A 54 9.47 -6.04 9.20
CA ILE A 54 10.22 -5.24 10.19
C ILE A 54 10.91 -4.02 9.59
N ASN A 55 11.20 -4.03 8.27
CA ASN A 55 11.79 -2.89 7.59
C ASN A 55 11.44 -2.90 6.11
N GLU A 56 11.33 -1.72 5.51
CA GLU A 56 11.08 -1.53 4.08
C GLU A 56 11.84 -0.30 3.57
N ILE A 57 12.55 -0.47 2.46
CA ILE A 57 13.34 0.57 1.81
C ILE A 57 12.99 0.59 0.33
N TYR A 58 12.85 1.78 -0.24
CA TYR A 58 12.61 2.02 -1.65
C TYR A 58 13.78 2.77 -2.29
N TRP A 59 13.94 2.59 -3.58
CA TRP A 59 14.82 3.37 -4.45
C TRP A 59 14.03 3.87 -5.65
N THR A 60 14.37 5.07 -6.12
CA THR A 60 13.85 5.61 -7.38
C THR A 60 14.42 4.81 -8.58
N GLU A 61 13.87 5.06 -9.78
CA GLU A 61 14.38 4.46 -11.02
C GLU A 61 15.86 4.74 -11.29
N ASN A 62 16.41 5.80 -10.70
CA ASN A 62 17.82 6.16 -10.80
C ASN A 62 18.68 5.60 -9.64
N GLY A 63 18.11 4.73 -8.81
CA GLY A 63 18.81 4.13 -7.67
C GLY A 63 19.04 5.06 -6.48
N LEU A 64 18.32 6.18 -6.40
CA LEU A 64 18.39 7.11 -5.28
C LEU A 64 17.42 6.67 -4.18
N ASP A 65 17.76 6.93 -2.93
CA ASP A 65 16.92 6.70 -1.76
C ASP A 65 16.00 7.88 -1.44
N SER A 66 16.07 8.95 -2.22
CA SER A 66 15.27 10.17 -2.05
C SER A 66 14.84 10.72 -3.40
N GLY A 67 13.63 11.28 -3.48
CA GLY A 67 13.04 11.85 -4.68
C GLY A 67 11.75 11.17 -5.09
N ASP A 68 11.32 11.38 -6.33
CA ASP A 68 10.07 10.84 -6.86
C ASP A 68 10.16 9.33 -7.07
N LEU A 69 9.19 8.61 -6.49
CA LEU A 69 8.96 7.19 -6.71
C LEU A 69 7.79 7.05 -7.67
N ILE A 70 8.02 6.52 -8.86
CA ILE A 70 6.99 6.35 -9.89
C ILE A 70 7.06 4.93 -10.44
N PHE A 71 5.92 4.24 -10.49
CA PHE A 71 5.75 2.94 -11.13
C PHE A 71 4.71 3.05 -12.25
N HIS A 72 4.94 2.34 -13.33
CA HIS A 72 4.08 2.34 -14.49
C HIS A 72 3.44 0.97 -14.73
N PHE A 73 2.23 0.97 -15.32
CA PHE A 73 1.67 -0.20 -15.98
C PHE A 73 2.42 -0.51 -17.27
N LYS A 74 2.21 -1.71 -17.85
CA LYS A 74 2.79 -2.09 -19.17
C LYS A 74 2.40 -1.14 -20.32
N ASN A 75 1.26 -0.46 -20.21
CA ASN A 75 0.81 0.54 -21.21
C ASN A 75 1.44 1.93 -21.03
N GLY A 76 2.32 2.11 -20.03
CA GLY A 76 3.02 3.36 -19.75
C GLY A 76 2.29 4.32 -18.81
N GLU A 77 1.06 4.05 -18.41
CA GLU A 77 0.36 4.86 -17.42
C GLU A 77 0.89 4.63 -16.00
N ILE A 78 0.82 5.66 -15.17
CA ILE A 78 1.32 5.59 -13.79
C ILE A 78 0.44 4.63 -12.98
N TRP A 79 1.04 3.59 -12.43
CA TRP A 79 0.39 2.72 -11.46
C TRP A 79 0.44 3.28 -10.04
N LYS A 80 1.63 3.72 -9.61
CA LYS A 80 1.84 4.32 -8.29
C LYS A 80 2.80 5.49 -8.40
N LYS A 81 2.57 6.52 -7.57
CA LYS A 81 3.54 7.59 -7.40
C LYS A 81 3.59 8.08 -5.96
N GLY A 82 4.73 8.56 -5.55
CA GLY A 82 4.97 9.12 -4.23
C GLY A 82 6.34 9.75 -4.15
N ASN A 83 6.76 10.13 -2.95
CA ASN A 83 8.06 10.68 -2.69
C ASN A 83 8.82 9.82 -1.69
N LEU A 84 10.13 9.73 -1.90
CA LEU A 84 11.07 9.10 -0.98
C LEU A 84 11.92 10.15 -0.27
N LYS A 85 12.23 9.85 0.99
CA LYS A 85 13.21 10.53 1.79
C LYS A 85 13.97 9.49 2.60
N ASN A 86 15.28 9.38 2.39
CA ASN A 86 16.14 8.37 3.03
C ASN A 86 15.58 6.94 2.88
N GLY A 87 15.13 6.55 1.68
CA GLY A 87 14.59 5.23 1.35
C GLY A 87 13.21 4.93 1.92
N LYS A 88 12.53 5.90 2.55
CA LYS A 88 11.19 5.76 3.13
C LYS A 88 10.19 6.65 2.41
N LEU A 89 8.94 6.22 2.34
CA LEU A 89 7.87 7.08 1.84
C LEU A 89 7.71 8.29 2.75
N ASP A 90 7.64 9.48 2.14
CA ASP A 90 7.48 10.77 2.84
C ASP A 90 6.66 11.72 1.95
N GLY A 91 5.50 12.15 2.42
CA GLY A 91 4.53 12.93 1.66
C GLY A 91 3.41 12.10 1.05
N GLU A 92 2.79 12.62 0.00
CA GLU A 92 1.66 12.01 -0.67
C GLU A 92 2.08 10.75 -1.47
N PHE A 93 1.30 9.69 -1.33
CA PHE A 93 1.42 8.47 -2.13
C PHE A 93 0.06 8.15 -2.76
N ILE A 94 0.05 7.97 -4.07
CA ILE A 94 -1.16 7.68 -4.84
C ILE A 94 -1.01 6.36 -5.59
N GLU A 95 -2.02 5.52 -5.48
CA GLU A 95 -2.19 4.34 -6.33
C GLU A 95 -3.35 4.57 -7.29
N TYR A 96 -3.13 4.23 -8.57
CA TYR A 96 -4.12 4.27 -9.63
C TYR A 96 -4.51 2.86 -10.07
N GLY A 97 -5.62 2.73 -10.76
CA GLY A 97 -6.07 1.46 -11.33
C GLY A 97 -7.09 1.64 -12.42
N PHE A 98 -7.29 0.57 -13.19
CA PHE A 98 -8.35 0.48 -14.19
C PHE A 98 -9.57 -0.18 -13.57
N PHE A 99 -10.75 0.29 -13.92
CA PHE A 99 -12.01 -0.21 -13.41
C PHE A 99 -13.03 -0.41 -14.53
N GLY A 100 -13.82 -1.47 -14.40
CA GLY A 100 -14.90 -1.78 -15.32
C GLY A 100 -14.44 -2.32 -16.68
N THR A 101 -15.40 -2.45 -17.60
CA THR A 101 -15.18 -2.95 -18.96
C THR A 101 -14.67 -1.86 -19.92
N GLU A 102 -14.66 -0.60 -19.49
CA GLU A 102 -14.22 0.56 -20.28
C GLU A 102 -12.80 1.00 -19.94
N ASP A 103 -12.08 0.22 -19.11
CA ASP A 103 -10.71 0.50 -18.67
C ASP A 103 -10.50 1.94 -18.16
N ILE A 104 -11.49 2.44 -17.39
CA ILE A 104 -11.43 3.81 -16.87
C ILE A 104 -10.35 3.91 -15.80
N TYR A 105 -9.40 4.81 -16.01
CA TYR A 105 -8.22 5.03 -15.16
C TYR A 105 -8.52 6.06 -14.08
N HIS A 106 -8.51 5.62 -12.82
CA HIS A 106 -8.82 6.46 -11.65
C HIS A 106 -7.84 6.27 -10.52
N LYS A 107 -7.82 7.23 -9.60
CA LYS A 107 -7.23 7.03 -8.27
C LYS A 107 -7.97 5.92 -7.53
N ARG A 108 -7.21 5.00 -6.94
CA ARG A 108 -7.71 3.96 -6.05
C ARG A 108 -7.52 4.32 -4.59
N ILE A 109 -6.33 4.82 -4.27
CA ILE A 109 -5.91 5.14 -2.92
C ILE A 109 -5.09 6.42 -2.97
N LEU A 110 -5.31 7.29 -1.98
CA LEU A 110 -4.43 8.40 -1.62
C LEU A 110 -4.06 8.22 -0.16
N GLN A 111 -2.78 8.30 0.13
CA GLN A 111 -2.21 8.14 1.47
C GLN A 111 -1.14 9.19 1.69
N ASN A 112 -0.99 9.67 2.92
CA ASN A 112 0.13 10.51 3.29
C ASN A 112 1.05 9.75 4.25
N TYR A 113 2.35 9.89 4.02
CA TYR A 113 3.40 9.25 4.79
C TYR A 113 4.34 10.28 5.40
N LYS A 114 4.89 9.92 6.54
CA LYS A 114 6.01 10.60 7.17
C LYS A 114 6.99 9.57 7.71
N ASP A 115 8.23 9.64 7.26
CA ASP A 115 9.30 8.71 7.64
C ASP A 115 8.88 7.22 7.49
N GLY A 116 8.12 6.88 6.45
CA GLY A 116 7.63 5.54 6.12
C GLY A 116 6.37 5.10 6.88
N LYS A 117 5.79 5.93 7.73
CA LYS A 117 4.53 5.65 8.44
C LYS A 117 3.39 6.45 7.85
N LEU A 118 2.19 5.89 7.84
CA LEU A 118 0.98 6.66 7.52
C LEU A 118 0.84 7.83 8.50
N ASP A 119 0.81 9.05 7.99
CA ASP A 119 0.66 10.28 8.80
C ASP A 119 -0.04 11.35 7.96
N GLY A 120 -1.31 11.59 8.24
CA GLY A 120 -2.16 12.49 7.49
C GLY A 120 -3.33 11.80 6.81
N GLU A 121 -3.85 12.42 5.76
CA GLU A 121 -5.05 12.01 5.04
C GLU A 121 -4.89 10.64 4.37
N TYR A 122 -5.97 9.85 4.46
CA TYR A 122 -6.18 8.60 3.76
C TYR A 122 -7.51 8.62 3.03
N ASN A 123 -7.49 8.39 1.72
CA ASN A 123 -8.70 8.26 0.92
C ASN A 123 -8.64 6.96 0.10
N ASN A 124 -9.76 6.26 0.07
CA ASN A 124 -10.02 5.16 -0.86
C ASN A 124 -11.18 5.55 -1.79
N TYR A 125 -11.13 5.10 -3.03
CA TYR A 125 -12.09 5.47 -4.06
C TYR A 125 -12.79 4.24 -4.62
N PHE A 126 -14.06 4.40 -4.99
CA PHE A 126 -14.77 3.42 -5.81
C PHE A 126 -14.17 3.37 -7.22
N GLY A 127 -14.51 2.32 -7.97
CA GLY A 127 -14.13 2.21 -9.39
C GLY A 127 -14.79 3.25 -10.31
N THR A 128 -15.72 4.05 -9.80
CA THR A 128 -16.30 5.23 -10.47
C THR A 128 -15.45 6.49 -10.30
N GLY A 129 -14.45 6.45 -9.41
CA GLY A 129 -13.65 7.61 -9.02
C GLY A 129 -14.22 8.40 -7.83
N ASP A 130 -15.43 8.07 -7.39
CA ASP A 130 -16.04 8.68 -6.22
C ASP A 130 -15.36 8.20 -4.92
N VAL A 131 -15.39 9.05 -3.90
CA VAL A 131 -14.82 8.72 -2.60
C VAL A 131 -15.64 7.62 -1.93
N ASN A 132 -14.96 6.56 -1.47
CA ASN A 132 -15.52 5.47 -0.68
C ASN A 132 -15.19 5.63 0.81
N VAL A 133 -13.94 5.99 1.11
CA VAL A 133 -13.45 6.14 2.49
C VAL A 133 -12.64 7.40 2.62
N VAL A 134 -12.84 8.13 3.71
CA VAL A 134 -11.95 9.21 4.17
C VAL A 134 -11.53 8.91 5.60
N GLY A 135 -10.25 9.04 5.88
CA GLY A 135 -9.71 8.87 7.22
C GLY A 135 -8.46 9.72 7.44
N ASN A 136 -7.95 9.64 8.64
CA ASN A 136 -6.70 10.26 8.99
C ASN A 136 -5.85 9.31 9.83
N TYR A 137 -4.56 9.35 9.61
CA TYR A 137 -3.57 8.58 10.37
C TYR A 137 -2.59 9.51 11.07
N LYS A 138 -2.07 9.04 12.19
CA LYS A 138 -0.98 9.67 12.93
C LYS A 138 0.01 8.61 13.36
N ASP A 139 1.27 8.74 13.00
CA ASP A 139 2.36 7.80 13.32
C ASP A 139 2.01 6.32 12.99
N GLY A 140 1.24 6.08 11.91
CA GLY A 140 0.80 4.76 11.44
C GLY A 140 -0.51 4.26 12.04
N LYS A 141 -1.16 5.03 12.91
CA LYS A 141 -2.42 4.66 13.58
C LYS A 141 -3.58 5.52 13.12
N LEU A 142 -4.78 4.95 13.08
CA LEU A 142 -6.01 5.70 12.84
C LEU A 142 -6.22 6.74 13.95
N GLU A 143 -6.43 7.99 13.52
CA GLU A 143 -6.60 9.13 14.41
C GLU A 143 -7.66 10.08 13.88
N GLY A 144 -8.63 10.44 14.71
CA GLY A 144 -9.71 11.34 14.33
C GLY A 144 -10.85 10.66 13.57
N ARG A 145 -11.51 11.42 12.72
CA ARG A 145 -12.70 10.97 11.99
C ARG A 145 -12.33 9.97 10.89
N TYR A 146 -13.13 8.89 10.78
CA TYR A 146 -13.05 7.91 9.73
C TYR A 146 -14.45 7.66 9.18
N THR A 147 -14.66 7.89 7.88
CA THR A 147 -15.97 7.93 7.25
C THR A 147 -16.01 7.00 6.04
N TYR A 148 -17.04 6.16 5.97
CA TYR A 148 -17.39 5.38 4.79
C TYR A 148 -18.57 6.02 4.07
N TYR A 149 -18.50 6.11 2.76
CA TYR A 149 -19.56 6.57 1.89
C TYR A 149 -20.14 5.41 1.08
N ASP A 150 -21.43 5.49 0.75
CA ASP A 150 -22.04 4.62 -0.25
C ASP A 150 -21.78 5.18 -1.67
N LYS A 151 -22.24 4.44 -2.68
CA LYS A 151 -22.06 4.82 -4.09
C LYS A 151 -22.84 6.08 -4.49
N ASP A 152 -23.80 6.51 -3.68
CA ASP A 152 -24.57 7.75 -3.86
C ASP A 152 -23.92 8.94 -3.13
N GLY A 153 -22.75 8.75 -2.53
CA GLY A 153 -22.01 9.75 -1.76
C GLY A 153 -22.61 10.05 -0.39
N LYS A 154 -23.53 9.21 0.11
CA LYS A 154 -24.09 9.35 1.44
C LYS A 154 -23.22 8.65 2.47
N ILE A 155 -23.13 9.21 3.67
CA ILE A 155 -22.41 8.58 4.77
C ILE A 155 -23.10 7.27 5.15
N TYR A 156 -22.38 6.16 4.93
CA TYR A 156 -22.80 4.83 5.32
C TYR A 156 -22.41 4.51 6.76
N TRP A 157 -21.21 4.91 7.16
CA TRP A 157 -20.70 4.74 8.51
C TRP A 157 -19.69 5.85 8.85
N GLU A 158 -19.68 6.29 10.09
CA GLU A 158 -18.73 7.26 10.60
C GLU A 158 -18.40 7.00 12.07
N GLY A 159 -17.11 7.12 12.42
CA GLY A 159 -16.62 7.01 13.79
C GLY A 159 -15.38 7.86 14.03
N ILE A 160 -15.08 8.08 15.29
CA ILE A 160 -13.88 8.78 15.75
C ILE A 160 -12.94 7.75 16.34
N TYR A 161 -11.70 7.76 15.86
CA TYR A 161 -10.61 6.89 16.33
C TYR A 161 -9.57 7.69 17.10
N LYS A 162 -8.95 7.02 18.06
CA LYS A 162 -7.76 7.47 18.76
C LYS A 162 -6.81 6.29 18.92
N ASP A 163 -5.60 6.38 18.37
CA ASP A 163 -4.60 5.30 18.42
C ASP A 163 -5.18 3.92 17.97
N ASP A 164 -5.87 3.84 16.82
CA ASP A 164 -6.60 2.68 16.28
C ASP A 164 -7.86 2.24 17.08
N VAL A 165 -8.16 2.88 18.19
CA VAL A 165 -9.33 2.55 19.03
C VAL A 165 -10.52 3.40 18.63
N LEU A 166 -11.66 2.79 18.28
CA LEU A 166 -12.91 3.50 18.07
C LEU A 166 -13.43 4.07 19.41
N VAL A 167 -13.39 5.39 19.57
CA VAL A 167 -13.80 6.07 20.80
C VAL A 167 -15.21 6.64 20.73
N GLU A 168 -15.71 6.92 19.52
CA GLU A 168 -17.05 7.43 19.29
C GLU A 168 -17.58 6.92 17.95
N LYS A 169 -18.85 6.55 17.91
CA LYS A 169 -19.61 6.20 16.71
C LYS A 169 -20.66 7.25 16.47
N THR A 170 -20.58 7.98 15.36
CA THR A 170 -21.39 9.18 15.12
C THR A 170 -22.56 8.95 14.18
N SER A 171 -22.47 8.04 13.21
CA SER A 171 -23.60 7.68 12.35
C SER A 171 -23.49 6.25 11.82
N PHE A 172 -24.65 5.69 11.45
CA PHE A 172 -24.75 4.36 10.89
C PHE A 172 -26.06 4.17 10.10
N ILE A 173 -25.95 3.82 8.83
CA ILE A 173 -27.07 3.43 7.99
C ILE A 173 -26.92 1.94 7.69
N GLY A 174 -27.58 1.06 8.50
CA GLY A 174 -27.57 -0.39 8.31
C GLY A 174 -27.23 -1.20 9.57
N SER A 175 -27.53 -2.51 9.54
CA SER A 175 -27.45 -3.39 10.72
C SER A 175 -26.08 -3.99 11.02
N LYS A 176 -25.09 -3.78 10.16
CA LYS A 176 -23.73 -4.34 10.33
C LYS A 176 -22.68 -3.26 10.09
N GLY A 177 -21.89 -2.94 11.11
CA GLY A 177 -20.71 -2.09 10.99
C GLY A 177 -19.64 -2.71 10.09
N PRO A 178 -18.65 -1.92 9.64
CA PRO A 178 -17.51 -2.45 8.90
C PRO A 178 -16.80 -3.52 9.74
N PHE A 179 -16.22 -4.48 9.04
CA PHE A 179 -15.53 -5.63 9.62
C PHE A 179 -14.56 -5.20 10.73
N ARG A 180 -14.52 -5.98 11.81
CA ARG A 180 -13.43 -5.86 12.78
C ARG A 180 -12.12 -6.11 12.05
N LEU A 181 -11.23 -5.16 12.09
CA LEU A 181 -9.81 -5.41 11.86
C LEU A 181 -9.35 -6.28 13.03
N ASN A 182 -9.16 -7.58 12.75
CA ASN A 182 -8.46 -8.49 13.66
C ASN A 182 -6.96 -8.31 13.46
#